data_706d5c3fd51770ed8a2d33026df3f874
#
_entry.id   706d5c3fd51770ed8a2d33026df3f874
#
_cell.length_a   1.000
_cell.length_b   1.000
_cell.length_c   1.000
_cell.angle_alpha   90.00
_cell.angle_beta   90.00
_cell.angle_gamma   90.00
#
_symmetry.space_group_name_H-M   'P 1'
#
loop_
_entity.id
_entity.type
_entity.pdbx_description
1 polymer ?
#
loop_
_entity_poly.entity_id
_entity_poly.type
_entity_poly.pdbx_seq_one_letter_code
_entity_poly.pdbx_strand_id
1 'polypeptide(L)'
;MRAFLFLLLLFPLVELAVLIKVGSVIGVGWTLFLIVASAFIGAALLRVAGVATAWRARERLARGELPEQEMLEGLLIAVGGGLLMLPGFISDIFGILCLIPFTRRLMLGGLRRRVEQQALRRRAFADDLNARYGQGPSRPNVIEGE
;
A
#
# COMPACT_ATOMS: atom_id res chain seq x y z
N MET A 1 -15.43 13.86 -4.35
CA MET A 1 -14.59 14.85 -3.66
C MET A 1 -15.18 15.30 -2.32
N ARG A 2 -16.46 15.71 -2.24
CA ARG A 2 -17.08 16.17 -0.97
C ARG A 2 -17.07 15.11 0.14
N ALA A 3 -17.39 13.85 -0.19
CA ALA A 3 -17.37 12.75 0.78
C ALA A 3 -15.98 12.46 1.35
N PHE A 4 -14.94 12.58 0.54
CA PHE A 4 -13.55 12.41 0.97
C PHE A 4 -13.10 13.52 1.94
N LEU A 5 -13.44 14.76 1.64
CA LEU A 5 -13.17 15.89 2.52
C LEU A 5 -13.92 15.75 3.85
N PHE A 6 -15.16 15.29 3.82
CA PHE A 6 -15.95 15.03 5.03
C PHE A 6 -15.31 13.94 5.89
N LEU A 7 -14.86 12.85 5.26
CA LEU A 7 -14.19 11.75 5.96
C LEU A 7 -12.85 12.20 6.56
N LEU A 8 -12.09 13.01 5.81
CA LEU A 8 -10.82 13.57 6.27
C LEU A 8 -10.99 14.52 7.46
N LEU A 9 -12.08 15.29 7.51
CA LEU A 9 -12.41 16.17 8.63
C LEU A 9 -12.98 15.40 9.82
N LEU A 10 -13.78 14.36 9.54
CA LEU A 10 -14.41 13.54 10.58
C LEU A 10 -13.37 12.66 11.32
N PHE A 11 -12.34 12.21 10.63
CA PHE A 11 -11.31 11.31 11.18
C PHE A 11 -10.64 11.90 12.43
N PRO A 12 -10.05 13.12 12.43
CA PRO A 12 -9.45 13.69 13.64
C PRO A 12 -10.47 13.99 14.74
N LEU A 13 -11.73 14.27 14.40
CA LEU A 13 -12.79 14.43 15.40
C LEU A 13 -13.09 13.13 16.14
N VAL A 14 -13.14 12.00 15.40
CA VAL A 14 -13.34 10.67 16.01
C VAL A 14 -12.12 10.30 16.87
N GLU A 15 -10.89 10.56 16.40
CA GLU A 15 -9.67 10.37 17.20
C GLU A 15 -9.72 11.14 18.51
N LEU A 16 -10.09 12.43 18.45
CA LEU A 16 -10.20 13.25 19.64
C LEU A 16 -11.26 12.73 20.61
N ALA A 17 -12.40 12.30 20.11
CA ALA A 17 -13.47 11.71 20.92
C ALA A 17 -13.01 10.42 21.61
N VAL A 18 -12.25 9.56 20.91
CA VAL A 18 -11.67 8.35 21.46
C VAL A 18 -10.63 8.69 22.53
N LEU A 19 -9.74 9.65 22.29
CA LEU A 19 -8.75 10.11 23.25
C LEU A 19 -9.41 10.64 24.54
N ILE A 20 -10.46 11.45 24.42
CA ILE A 20 -11.21 11.96 25.56
C ILE A 20 -11.86 10.80 26.34
N LYS A 21 -12.47 9.86 25.63
CA LYS A 21 -13.11 8.69 26.25
C LYS A 21 -12.11 7.81 26.98
N VAL A 22 -10.99 7.50 26.36
CA VAL A 22 -9.90 6.72 26.98
C VAL A 22 -9.33 7.46 28.18
N GLY A 23 -9.02 8.75 28.02
CA GLY A 23 -8.51 9.59 29.11
C GLY A 23 -9.46 9.69 30.31
N SER A 24 -10.79 9.65 30.07
CA SER A 24 -11.78 9.63 31.14
C SER A 24 -11.85 8.31 31.94
N VAL A 25 -11.43 7.20 31.29
CA VAL A 25 -11.46 5.86 31.92
C VAL A 25 -10.16 5.52 32.63
N ILE A 26 -9.02 5.73 31.98
CA ILE A 26 -7.70 5.34 32.49
C ILE A 26 -6.91 6.51 33.10
N GLY A 27 -7.42 7.75 32.95
CA GLY A 27 -6.75 8.95 33.39
C GLY A 27 -5.81 9.56 32.36
N VAL A 28 -5.65 10.89 32.44
CA VAL A 28 -4.86 11.67 31.47
C VAL A 28 -3.39 11.24 31.46
N GLY A 29 -2.80 10.94 32.63
CA GLY A 29 -1.40 10.54 32.73
C GLY A 29 -1.09 9.24 31.97
N TRP A 30 -1.93 8.21 32.14
CA TRP A 30 -1.79 6.95 31.40
C TRP A 30 -2.05 7.10 29.92
N THR A 31 -3.00 7.94 29.54
CA THR A 31 -3.28 8.23 28.12
C THR A 31 -2.08 8.89 27.45
N LEU A 32 -1.48 9.90 28.08
CA LEU A 32 -0.25 10.54 27.59
C LEU A 32 0.91 9.54 27.49
N PHE A 33 1.08 8.70 28.51
CA PHE A 33 2.11 7.66 28.47
C PHE A 33 1.92 6.71 27.29
N LEU A 34 0.68 6.26 27.02
CA LEU A 34 0.39 5.38 25.90
C LEU A 34 0.65 6.06 24.55
N ILE A 35 0.30 7.34 24.39
CA ILE A 35 0.56 8.10 23.15
C ILE A 35 2.08 8.21 22.91
N VAL A 36 2.85 8.52 23.94
CA VAL A 36 4.31 8.62 23.83
C VAL A 36 4.92 7.25 23.55
N ALA A 37 4.47 6.21 24.24
CA ALA A 37 4.95 4.85 24.03
C ALA A 37 4.64 4.34 22.62
N SER A 38 3.42 4.58 22.11
CA SER A 38 3.04 4.18 20.74
C SER A 38 3.89 4.90 19.70
N ALA A 39 4.18 6.19 19.89
CA ALA A 39 5.05 6.96 18.99
C ALA A 39 6.47 6.39 18.93
N PHE A 40 7.06 6.01 20.10
CA PHE A 40 8.37 5.37 20.14
C PHE A 40 8.37 4.00 19.48
N ILE A 41 7.39 3.16 19.79
CA ILE A 41 7.23 1.83 19.18
C ILE A 41 7.04 1.97 17.65
N GLY A 42 6.18 2.89 17.23
CA GLY A 42 5.93 3.16 15.83
C GLY A 42 7.18 3.63 15.08
N ALA A 43 7.92 4.57 15.66
CA ALA A 43 9.19 5.04 15.09
C ALA A 43 10.23 3.92 14.97
N ALA A 44 10.34 3.07 15.98
CA ALA A 44 11.25 1.91 15.95
C ALA A 44 10.84 0.91 14.86
N LEU A 45 9.55 0.57 14.78
CA LEU A 45 9.01 -0.32 13.75
C LEU A 45 9.20 0.26 12.34
N LEU A 46 8.94 1.56 12.17
CA LEU A 46 9.14 2.26 10.91
C LEU A 46 10.60 2.19 10.46
N ARG A 47 11.54 2.41 11.38
CA ARG A 47 12.97 2.33 11.11
C ARG A 47 13.39 0.93 10.69
N VAL A 48 12.99 -0.09 11.44
CA VAL A 48 13.33 -1.49 11.15
C VAL A 48 12.70 -1.94 9.84
N ALA A 49 11.41 -1.69 9.63
CA ALA A 49 10.70 -2.06 8.42
C ALA A 49 11.24 -1.33 7.18
N GLY A 50 11.53 -0.04 7.31
CA GLY A 50 12.07 0.79 6.23
C GLY A 50 13.47 0.34 5.79
N VAL A 51 14.38 0.13 6.74
CA VAL A 51 15.74 -0.33 6.45
C VAL A 51 15.71 -1.72 5.81
N ALA A 52 14.94 -2.65 6.37
CA ALA A 52 14.82 -4.02 5.82
C ALA A 52 14.26 -4.03 4.39
N THR A 53 13.28 -3.18 4.09
CA THR A 53 12.70 -3.08 2.74
C THR A 53 13.67 -2.41 1.76
N ALA A 54 14.37 -1.36 2.18
CA ALA A 54 15.38 -0.70 1.36
C ALA A 54 16.55 -1.64 1.02
N TRP A 55 16.97 -2.48 1.97
CA TRP A 55 18.04 -3.45 1.74
C TRP A 55 17.63 -4.49 0.70
N ARG A 56 16.42 -5.06 0.82
CA ARG A 56 15.88 -6.01 -0.16
C ARG A 56 15.71 -5.40 -1.55
N ALA A 57 15.25 -4.15 -1.62
CA ALA A 57 15.15 -3.44 -2.88
C ALA A 57 16.50 -3.27 -3.58
N ARG A 58 17.54 -2.90 -2.82
CA ARG A 58 18.92 -2.79 -3.35
C ARG A 58 19.45 -4.13 -3.84
N GLU A 59 19.20 -5.20 -3.11
CA GLU A 59 19.65 -6.56 -3.49
C GLU A 59 18.99 -7.01 -4.80
N ARG A 60 17.70 -6.75 -5.02
CA ARG A 60 17.02 -7.04 -6.29
C ARG A 60 17.53 -6.20 -7.43
N LEU A 61 17.74 -4.90 -7.21
CA LEU A 61 18.32 -4.02 -8.22
C LEU A 61 19.74 -4.48 -8.64
N ALA A 62 20.54 -4.95 -7.70
CA ALA A 62 21.86 -5.50 -8.00
C ALA A 62 21.82 -6.76 -8.86
N ARG A 63 20.71 -7.52 -8.83
CA ARG A 63 20.45 -8.67 -9.71
C ARG A 63 19.79 -8.27 -11.04
N GLY A 64 19.55 -7.00 -11.28
CA GLY A 64 18.84 -6.51 -12.48
C GLY A 64 17.32 -6.73 -12.45
N GLU A 65 16.74 -7.06 -11.28
CA GLU A 65 15.31 -7.26 -11.10
C GLU A 65 14.63 -5.95 -10.67
N LEU A 66 13.41 -5.69 -11.15
CA LEU A 66 12.58 -4.59 -10.68
C LEU A 66 12.00 -4.91 -9.29
N PRO A 67 12.25 -4.08 -8.26
CA PRO A 67 11.79 -4.34 -6.90
C PRO A 67 10.32 -3.90 -6.70
N GLU A 68 9.39 -4.39 -7.52
CA GLU A 68 7.98 -3.99 -7.49
C GLU A 68 7.32 -4.27 -6.13
N GLN A 69 7.65 -5.40 -5.52
CA GLN A 69 7.12 -5.79 -4.23
C GLN A 69 7.64 -4.88 -3.12
N GLU A 70 8.93 -4.55 -3.15
CA GLU A 70 9.59 -3.68 -2.18
C GLU A 70 9.09 -2.22 -2.31
N MET A 71 8.75 -1.78 -3.52
CA MET A 71 8.13 -0.47 -3.73
C MET A 71 6.73 -0.39 -3.11
N LEU A 72 5.90 -1.42 -3.28
CA LEU A 72 4.59 -1.50 -2.64
C LEU A 72 4.71 -1.62 -1.11
N GLU A 73 5.67 -2.41 -0.62
CA GLU A 73 5.98 -2.49 0.80
C GLU A 73 6.43 -1.14 1.36
N GLY A 74 7.29 -0.42 0.65
CA GLY A 74 7.75 0.92 1.00
C GLY A 74 6.60 1.93 1.08
N LEU A 75 5.64 1.86 0.15
CA LEU A 75 4.44 2.68 0.18
C LEU A 75 3.59 2.42 1.43
N LEU A 76 3.36 1.15 1.77
CA LEU A 76 2.62 0.78 2.99
C LEU A 76 3.34 1.23 4.27
N ILE A 77 4.68 1.16 4.29
CA ILE A 77 5.50 1.67 5.39
C ILE A 77 5.36 3.19 5.51
N ALA A 78 5.40 3.92 4.39
CA ALA A 78 5.23 5.36 4.37
C ALA A 78 3.83 5.78 4.85
N VAL A 79 2.78 5.08 4.40
CA VAL A 79 1.40 5.31 4.87
C VAL A 79 1.28 5.00 6.36
N GLY A 80 1.78 3.85 6.81
CA GLY A 80 1.75 3.47 8.22
C GLY A 80 2.52 4.45 9.11
N GLY A 81 3.70 4.90 8.66
CA GLY A 81 4.49 5.92 9.34
C GLY A 81 3.80 7.28 9.38
N GLY A 82 3.15 7.67 8.28
CA GLY A 82 2.35 8.90 8.23
C GLY A 82 1.16 8.87 9.18
N LEU A 83 0.47 7.74 9.31
CA LEU A 83 -0.60 7.56 10.30
C LEU A 83 -0.09 7.69 11.73
N LEU A 84 1.08 7.13 12.04
CA LEU A 84 1.71 7.22 13.35
C LEU A 84 2.20 8.63 13.71
N MET A 85 2.40 9.51 12.73
CA MET A 85 2.69 10.92 12.96
C MET A 85 1.46 11.72 13.43
N LEU A 86 0.26 11.22 13.16
CA LEU A 86 -0.99 11.78 13.66
C LEU A 86 -1.26 11.14 15.04
N PRO A 87 -1.12 11.89 16.14
CA PRO A 87 -1.33 11.32 17.47
C PRO A 87 -2.81 10.96 17.64
N GLY A 88 -3.09 9.66 17.63
CA GLY A 88 -4.45 9.15 17.78
C GLY A 88 -4.44 7.64 18.04
N PHE A 89 -5.45 7.16 18.77
CA PHE A 89 -5.56 5.74 19.13
C PHE A 89 -5.87 4.85 17.92
N ILE A 90 -6.77 5.30 17.06
CA ILE A 90 -7.20 4.56 15.87
C ILE A 90 -6.09 4.59 14.82
N SER A 91 -5.51 5.76 14.56
CA SER A 91 -4.40 5.92 13.62
C SER A 91 -3.17 5.12 14.04
N ASP A 92 -2.86 5.07 15.32
CA ASP A 92 -1.75 4.28 15.87
C ASP A 92 -1.95 2.78 15.62
N ILE A 93 -3.15 2.25 15.89
CA ILE A 93 -3.48 0.84 15.63
C ILE A 93 -3.33 0.53 14.14
N PHE A 94 -3.90 1.36 13.25
CA PHE A 94 -3.78 1.15 11.80
C PHE A 94 -2.33 1.32 11.31
N GLY A 95 -1.60 2.30 11.84
CA GLY A 95 -0.19 2.52 11.54
C GLY A 95 0.66 1.31 11.91
N ILE A 96 0.51 0.79 13.12
CA ILE A 96 1.22 -0.40 13.60
C ILE A 96 0.84 -1.62 12.74
N LEU A 97 -0.44 -1.83 12.44
CA LEU A 97 -0.89 -2.91 11.55
C LEU A 97 -0.23 -2.85 10.16
N CYS A 98 -0.08 -1.66 9.58
CA CYS A 98 0.60 -1.48 8.30
C CYS A 98 2.12 -1.77 8.39
N LEU A 99 2.74 -1.58 9.57
CA LEU A 99 4.17 -1.81 9.75
C LEU A 99 4.50 -3.28 10.05
N ILE A 100 3.56 -4.05 10.60
CA ILE A 100 3.78 -5.48 10.90
C ILE A 100 3.98 -6.25 9.58
N PRO A 101 5.09 -7.00 9.41
CA PRO A 101 5.39 -7.68 8.15
C PRO A 101 4.37 -8.75 7.78
N PHE A 102 3.69 -9.35 8.76
CA PHE A 102 2.65 -10.35 8.52
C PHE A 102 1.40 -9.73 7.87
N THR A 103 0.89 -8.64 8.43
CA THR A 103 -0.28 -7.92 7.90
C THR A 103 0.01 -7.37 6.50
N ARG A 104 1.21 -6.87 6.29
CA ARG A 104 1.70 -6.36 5.02
C ARG A 104 1.71 -7.44 3.92
N ARG A 105 2.18 -8.65 4.23
CA ARG A 105 2.15 -9.79 3.30
C ARG A 105 0.72 -10.20 2.92
N LEU A 106 -0.20 -10.17 3.87
CA LEU A 106 -1.62 -10.44 3.64
C LEU A 106 -2.26 -9.38 2.72
N MET A 107 -2.00 -8.10 3.00
CA MET A 107 -2.50 -6.98 2.18
C MET A 107 -1.91 -7.00 0.76
N LEU A 108 -0.61 -7.22 0.63
CA LEU A 108 0.07 -7.33 -0.67
C LEU A 108 -0.37 -8.56 -1.45
N GLY A 109 -0.61 -9.68 -0.79
CA GLY A 109 -1.13 -10.90 -1.43
C GLY A 109 -2.52 -10.69 -2.05
N GLY A 110 -3.40 -9.98 -1.36
CA GLY A 110 -4.71 -9.60 -1.88
C GLY A 110 -4.64 -8.60 -3.04
N LEU A 111 -3.78 -7.60 -2.91
CA LEU A 111 -3.57 -6.58 -3.95
C LEU A 111 -2.92 -7.18 -5.20
N ARG A 112 -1.91 -8.01 -5.04
CA ARG A 112 -1.22 -8.70 -6.13
C ARG A 112 -2.17 -9.56 -6.95
N ARG A 113 -3.03 -10.35 -6.30
CA ARG A 113 -4.06 -11.14 -6.98
C ARG A 113 -5.01 -10.28 -7.82
N ARG A 114 -5.41 -9.11 -7.32
CA ARG A 114 -6.28 -8.18 -8.06
C ARG A 114 -5.58 -7.56 -9.26
N VAL A 115 -4.34 -7.13 -9.10
CA VAL A 115 -3.53 -6.56 -10.19
C VAL A 115 -3.24 -7.61 -11.26
N GLU A 116 -2.90 -8.83 -10.88
CA GLU A 116 -2.65 -9.94 -11.78
C GLU A 116 -3.91 -10.33 -12.58
N GLN A 117 -5.07 -10.39 -11.93
CA GLN A 117 -6.36 -10.61 -12.60
C GLN A 117 -6.70 -9.49 -13.58
N GLN A 118 -6.41 -8.23 -13.25
CA GLN A 118 -6.62 -7.11 -14.17
C GLN A 118 -5.64 -7.15 -15.35
N ALA A 119 -4.39 -7.54 -15.11
CA ALA A 119 -3.39 -7.69 -16.17
C ALA A 119 -3.77 -8.83 -17.14
N LEU A 120 -4.25 -9.96 -16.61
CA LEU A 120 -4.75 -11.08 -17.43
C LEU A 120 -5.98 -10.67 -18.26
N ARG A 121 -6.93 -9.92 -17.67
CA ARG A 121 -8.09 -9.40 -18.42
C ARG A 121 -7.68 -8.43 -19.53
N ARG A 122 -6.69 -7.57 -19.29
CA ARG A 122 -6.17 -6.65 -20.31
C ARG A 122 -5.46 -7.39 -21.44
N ARG A 123 -4.69 -8.43 -21.14
CA ARG A 123 -4.04 -9.29 -22.14
C ARG A 123 -5.07 -10.03 -22.97
N ALA A 124 -6.05 -10.68 -22.34
CA ALA A 124 -7.13 -11.38 -23.03
C ALA A 124 -7.94 -10.45 -23.95
N PHE A 125 -8.19 -9.22 -23.53
CA PHE A 125 -8.85 -8.21 -24.35
C PHE A 125 -7.99 -7.76 -25.54
N ALA A 126 -6.68 -7.56 -25.32
CA ALA A 126 -5.75 -7.21 -26.40
C ALA A 126 -5.60 -8.35 -27.43
N ASP A 127 -5.58 -9.60 -26.97
CA ASP A 127 -5.51 -10.79 -27.81
C ASP A 127 -6.82 -10.95 -28.63
N ASP A 128 -7.99 -10.70 -28.04
CA ASP A 128 -9.28 -10.71 -28.73
C ASP A 128 -9.35 -9.60 -29.80
N LEU A 129 -8.86 -8.42 -29.49
CA LEU A 129 -8.75 -7.33 -30.48
C LEU A 129 -7.79 -7.69 -31.60
N ASN A 130 -6.63 -8.24 -31.31
CA ASN A 130 -5.68 -8.69 -32.35
C ASN A 130 -6.27 -9.81 -33.19
N ALA A 131 -7.04 -10.74 -32.62
CA ALA A 131 -7.71 -11.79 -33.36
C ALA A 131 -8.81 -11.24 -34.29
N ARG A 132 -9.52 -10.19 -33.85
CA ARG A 132 -10.58 -9.56 -34.64
C ARG A 132 -10.07 -8.62 -35.73
N TYR A 133 -9.02 -7.85 -35.43
CA TYR A 133 -8.49 -6.83 -36.34
C TYR A 133 -7.18 -7.24 -37.01
N GLY A 134 -6.47 -8.25 -36.52
CA GLY A 134 -5.25 -8.80 -37.13
C GLY A 134 -5.48 -9.72 -38.33
N GLN A 135 -6.74 -10.09 -38.63
CA GLN A 135 -7.12 -10.75 -39.88
C GLN A 135 -7.49 -9.72 -40.94
N GLY A 136 -6.64 -8.73 -41.15
CA GLY A 136 -6.67 -7.95 -42.40
C GLY A 136 -6.33 -8.87 -43.56
N PRO A 137 -6.94 -8.67 -44.75
CA PRO A 137 -6.77 -9.58 -45.89
C PRO A 137 -5.26 -9.76 -46.16
N SER A 138 -4.82 -11.01 -46.13
CA SER A 138 -3.52 -11.43 -46.64
C SER A 138 -3.31 -10.82 -48.02
N ARG A 139 -2.36 -9.89 -48.12
CA ARG A 139 -1.94 -9.39 -49.43
C ARG A 139 -1.56 -10.60 -50.27
N PRO A 140 -2.18 -10.78 -51.43
CA PRO A 140 -1.74 -11.83 -52.33
C PRO A 140 -0.27 -11.55 -52.66
N ASN A 141 0.58 -12.58 -52.49
CA ASN A 141 1.94 -12.57 -53.00
C ASN A 141 1.92 -12.14 -54.46
N VAL A 142 2.32 -10.93 -54.76
CA VAL A 142 2.73 -10.57 -56.11
C VAL A 142 4.07 -11.26 -56.33
N ILE A 143 3.99 -12.45 -56.95
CA ILE A 143 5.16 -13.07 -57.55
C ILE A 143 5.43 -12.25 -58.80
N GLU A 144 6.36 -11.34 -58.76
CA GLU A 144 7.00 -10.81 -59.95
C GLU A 144 7.84 -11.96 -60.52
N GLY A 145 7.31 -12.60 -61.52
CA GLY A 145 8.05 -13.40 -62.46
C GLY A 145 8.48 -12.49 -63.59
N GLU A 146 9.80 -12.46 -63.84
CA GLU A 146 10.57 -12.02 -65.00
C GLU A 146 10.21 -10.67 -65.63
#